data_30bebd2d7e90af2f4518eb9b35b9af37
#
_entry.id   30bebd2d7e90af2f4518eb9b35b9af37
#
_cell.length_a   1.000
_cell.length_b   1.000
_cell.length_c   1.000
_cell.angle_alpha   90.00
_cell.angle_beta   90.00
_cell.angle_gamma   90.00
#
_symmetry.space_group_name_H-M   'P 1'
#
loop_
_entity.id
_entity.type
_entity.pdbx_description
1 polymer ?
#
loop_
_entity_poly.entity_id
_entity_poly.type
_entity_poly.pdbx_seq_one_letter_code
_entity_poly.pdbx_strand_id
1 'polypeptide(L)'
;MFSMEDIMFELKAADARYPTVEFVLGAIAGWIKKHSPLHGVRNELSQCSQHEAMNIAKDLGVPLGDLRGLAAKAPDAANDVSKMLYALSVDESTLAKGDPATMRDLRRTCMLCVRKGRCRHELASFTAARNFHEFCPNAYTLDALLRQKEQRRQH
;
A
#
# COMPACT_ATOMS: atom_id res chain seq x y z
N MET A 1 30.77 -22.92 -42.02
CA MET A 1 29.32 -22.98 -42.21
C MET A 1 28.75 -23.69 -40.96
N PHE A 2 28.45 -22.92 -39.93
CA PHE A 2 27.91 -23.50 -38.70
C PHE A 2 26.45 -23.87 -38.89
N SER A 3 26.08 -25.10 -38.57
CA SER A 3 24.74 -25.63 -38.73
C SER A 3 23.81 -24.99 -37.72
N MET A 4 22.55 -24.74 -38.12
CA MET A 4 21.51 -24.19 -37.27
C MET A 4 21.24 -25.04 -36.00
N GLU A 5 21.65 -26.32 -36.05
CA GLU A 5 21.58 -27.26 -34.93
C GLU A 5 22.61 -26.97 -33.83
N ASP A 6 23.81 -26.46 -34.18
CA ASP A 6 24.84 -26.08 -33.20
C ASP A 6 24.41 -24.82 -32.43
N ILE A 7 23.73 -23.89 -33.07
CA ILE A 7 23.19 -22.66 -32.40
C ILE A 7 22.04 -23.02 -31.46
N MET A 8 21.19 -23.97 -31.83
CA MET A 8 20.09 -24.43 -30.98
C MET A 8 20.57 -25.20 -29.75
N PHE A 9 21.69 -25.92 -29.88
CA PHE A 9 22.29 -26.65 -28.74
C PHE A 9 22.95 -25.68 -27.74
N GLU A 10 23.61 -24.63 -28.23
CA GLU A 10 24.20 -23.60 -27.38
C GLU A 10 23.15 -22.74 -26.65
N LEU A 11 22.02 -22.41 -27.31
CA LEU A 11 20.90 -21.72 -26.69
C LEU A 11 20.21 -22.58 -25.61
N LYS A 12 20.13 -23.87 -25.82
CA LYS A 12 19.57 -24.82 -24.83
C LYS A 12 20.48 -25.05 -23.63
N ALA A 13 21.79 -24.93 -23.83
CA ALA A 13 22.76 -24.96 -22.74
C ALA A 13 22.83 -23.66 -21.92
N ALA A 14 22.46 -22.53 -22.52
CA ALA A 14 22.37 -21.23 -21.81
C ALA A 14 21.16 -21.18 -20.88
N ASP A 15 20.06 -21.84 -21.22
CA ASP A 15 18.83 -21.90 -20.39
C ASP A 15 19.01 -22.80 -19.14
N ALA A 16 19.98 -23.72 -19.17
CA ALA A 16 20.30 -24.60 -18.03
C ALA A 16 21.18 -23.92 -16.93
N ARG A 17 21.59 -22.68 -17.11
CA ARG A 17 22.61 -22.03 -16.27
C ARG A 17 22.08 -21.29 -15.05
N TYR A 18 20.76 -21.09 -14.91
CA TYR A 18 20.18 -20.35 -13.79
C TYR A 18 18.93 -20.96 -13.10
N PRO A 19 18.83 -22.28 -12.91
CA PRO A 19 17.75 -22.84 -12.10
C PRO A 19 17.85 -22.42 -10.62
N THR A 20 19.02 -21.91 -10.19
CA THR A 20 19.29 -21.46 -8.82
C THR A 20 18.71 -20.10 -8.52
N VAL A 21 18.56 -19.21 -9.51
CA VAL A 21 18.06 -17.83 -9.27
C VAL A 21 16.57 -17.84 -8.97
N GLU A 22 15.76 -18.58 -9.71
CA GLU A 22 14.32 -18.72 -9.43
C GLU A 22 14.07 -19.46 -8.11
N PHE A 23 14.87 -20.48 -7.81
CA PHE A 23 14.79 -21.20 -6.54
C PHE A 23 15.18 -20.29 -5.37
N VAL A 24 16.24 -19.51 -5.50
CA VAL A 24 16.68 -18.54 -4.46
C VAL A 24 15.67 -17.42 -4.30
N LEU A 25 15.16 -16.86 -5.39
CA LEU A 25 14.13 -15.82 -5.34
C LEU A 25 12.82 -16.37 -4.74
N GLY A 26 12.43 -17.59 -5.09
CA GLY A 26 11.29 -18.28 -4.48
C GLY A 26 11.48 -18.55 -2.98
N ALA A 27 12.67 -18.97 -2.58
CA ALA A 27 13.03 -19.17 -1.18
C ALA A 27 13.04 -17.86 -0.39
N ILE A 28 13.61 -16.77 -0.96
CA ILE A 28 13.61 -15.42 -0.37
C ILE A 28 12.19 -14.87 -0.27
N ALA A 29 11.38 -15.00 -1.32
CA ALA A 29 9.98 -14.59 -1.30
C ALA A 29 9.16 -15.37 -0.26
N GLY A 30 9.40 -16.68 -0.14
CA GLY A 30 8.82 -17.55 0.88
C GLY A 30 9.27 -17.17 2.30
N TRP A 31 10.56 -16.85 2.46
CA TRP A 31 11.12 -16.39 3.73
C TRP A 31 10.56 -15.02 4.14
N ILE A 32 10.50 -14.03 3.22
CA ILE A 32 9.88 -12.73 3.46
C ILE A 32 8.41 -12.89 3.83
N LYS A 33 7.67 -13.73 3.11
CA LYS A 33 6.26 -14.02 3.40
C LYS A 33 6.07 -14.66 4.77
N LYS A 34 6.97 -15.56 5.18
CA LYS A 34 6.92 -16.27 6.47
C LYS A 34 7.39 -15.38 7.64
N HIS A 35 8.33 -14.47 7.41
CA HIS A 35 8.93 -13.60 8.43
C HIS A 35 8.49 -12.14 8.33
N SER A 36 7.49 -11.84 7.50
CA SER A 36 6.90 -10.51 7.44
C SER A 36 6.22 -10.20 8.79
N PRO A 37 6.64 -9.14 9.50
CA PRO A 37 6.10 -8.79 10.81
C PRO A 37 4.58 -8.58 10.81
N LEU A 38 3.98 -8.37 9.64
CA LEU A 38 2.54 -8.15 9.46
C LEU A 38 1.71 -9.45 9.47
N HIS A 39 2.32 -10.61 9.21
CA HIS A 39 1.67 -11.90 9.46
C HIS A 39 1.53 -12.15 10.98
N GLY A 40 2.50 -11.68 11.77
CA GLY A 40 2.44 -11.74 13.22
C GLY A 40 1.26 -10.94 13.79
N VAL A 41 1.14 -9.66 13.47
CA VAL A 41 0.09 -8.76 13.99
C VAL A 41 -1.31 -9.28 13.67
N ARG A 42 -1.53 -9.83 12.46
CA ARG A 42 -2.82 -10.41 12.08
C ARG A 42 -3.16 -11.64 12.91
N ASN A 43 -2.18 -12.46 13.20
CA ASN A 43 -2.35 -13.69 13.98
C ASN A 43 -2.51 -13.37 15.47
N GLU A 44 -1.72 -12.42 15.99
CA GLU A 44 -1.78 -11.98 17.38
C GLU A 44 -3.12 -11.36 17.73
N LEU A 45 -3.63 -10.44 16.91
CA LEU A 45 -4.94 -9.82 17.18
C LEU A 45 -6.09 -10.83 17.11
N SER A 46 -5.99 -11.87 16.28
CA SER A 46 -6.99 -12.94 16.21
C SER A 46 -6.97 -13.86 17.43
N GLN A 47 -5.85 -13.92 18.16
CA GLN A 47 -5.67 -14.69 19.39
C GLN A 47 -6.01 -13.88 20.65
N CYS A 48 -6.10 -12.55 20.55
CA CYS A 48 -6.53 -11.70 21.64
C CYS A 48 -7.99 -11.97 22.05
N SER A 49 -8.24 -11.99 23.34
CA SER A 49 -9.61 -11.96 23.85
C SER A 49 -10.34 -10.69 23.38
N GLN A 50 -11.67 -10.71 23.38
CA GLN A 50 -12.46 -9.55 23.00
C GLN A 50 -12.14 -8.33 23.89
N HIS A 51 -11.90 -8.56 25.17
CA HIS A 51 -11.58 -7.50 26.13
C HIS A 51 -10.21 -6.85 25.83
N GLU A 52 -9.18 -7.64 25.54
CA GLU A 52 -7.85 -7.15 25.14
C GLU A 52 -7.92 -6.36 23.84
N ALA A 53 -8.61 -6.89 22.83
CA ALA A 53 -8.81 -6.18 21.57
C ALA A 53 -9.57 -4.85 21.75
N MET A 54 -10.54 -4.78 22.68
CA MET A 54 -11.24 -3.54 23.03
C MET A 54 -10.30 -2.53 23.70
N ASN A 55 -9.43 -2.96 24.62
CA ASN A 55 -8.46 -2.09 25.27
C ASN A 55 -7.46 -1.52 24.26
N ILE A 56 -6.92 -2.37 23.38
CA ILE A 56 -6.03 -1.93 22.28
C ILE A 56 -6.75 -0.90 21.39
N ALA A 57 -7.99 -1.15 20.99
CA ALA A 57 -8.78 -0.24 20.18
C ALA A 57 -8.97 1.12 20.87
N LYS A 58 -9.24 1.11 22.18
CA LYS A 58 -9.40 2.31 23.01
C LYS A 58 -8.08 3.11 23.11
N ASP A 59 -6.97 2.42 23.35
CA ASP A 59 -5.65 3.06 23.47
C ASP A 59 -5.20 3.68 22.13
N LEU A 60 -5.57 3.06 21.01
CA LEU A 60 -5.32 3.57 19.66
C LEU A 60 -6.35 4.62 19.21
N GLY A 61 -7.43 4.85 19.97
CA GLY A 61 -8.50 5.77 19.60
C GLY A 61 -9.28 5.35 18.35
N VAL A 62 -9.38 4.04 18.10
CA VAL A 62 -10.10 3.49 16.93
C VAL A 62 -11.24 2.55 17.37
N PRO A 63 -12.36 2.48 16.65
CA PRO A 63 -13.39 1.48 16.87
C PRO A 63 -12.83 0.06 16.71
N LEU A 64 -13.32 -0.90 17.54
CA LEU A 64 -12.86 -2.29 17.49
C LEU A 64 -13.06 -2.94 16.10
N GLY A 65 -14.14 -2.60 15.42
CA GLY A 65 -14.40 -3.07 14.05
C GLY A 65 -13.34 -2.59 13.06
N ASP A 66 -12.92 -1.34 13.19
CA ASP A 66 -11.86 -0.75 12.36
C ASP A 66 -10.50 -1.38 12.68
N LEU A 67 -10.17 -1.60 13.96
CA LEU A 67 -8.95 -2.29 14.38
C LEU A 67 -8.84 -3.67 13.72
N ARG A 68 -9.91 -4.46 13.76
CA ARG A 68 -9.97 -5.78 13.12
C ARG A 68 -9.88 -5.68 11.60
N GLY A 69 -10.56 -4.70 11.00
CA GLY A 69 -10.49 -4.42 9.56
C GLY A 69 -9.09 -4.01 9.10
N LEU A 70 -8.39 -3.20 9.88
CA LEU A 70 -7.00 -2.78 9.61
C LEU A 70 -6.04 -3.97 9.71
N ALA A 71 -6.15 -4.77 10.77
CA ALA A 71 -5.33 -5.97 10.94
C ALA A 71 -5.54 -7.03 9.85
N ALA A 72 -6.74 -7.08 9.26
CA ALA A 72 -7.05 -8.00 8.16
C ALA A 72 -6.54 -7.52 6.80
N LYS A 73 -6.15 -6.26 6.64
CA LYS A 73 -5.69 -5.69 5.37
C LYS A 73 -4.21 -5.98 5.11
N ALA A 74 -3.87 -6.14 3.83
CA ALA A 74 -2.48 -6.26 3.42
C ALA A 74 -1.72 -4.93 3.65
N PRO A 75 -0.39 -4.98 3.91
CA PRO A 75 0.42 -3.78 4.17
C PRO A 75 0.34 -2.70 3.09
N ASP A 76 0.27 -3.12 1.85
CA ASP A 76 0.16 -2.25 0.67
C ASP A 76 -1.23 -1.64 0.49
N ALA A 77 -2.19 -1.99 1.35
CA ALA A 77 -3.52 -1.38 1.30
C ALA A 77 -3.50 0.14 1.54
N ALA A 78 -2.47 0.65 2.22
CA ALA A 78 -2.27 2.09 2.44
C ALA A 78 -1.43 2.77 1.35
N ASN A 79 -0.73 2.03 0.47
CA ASN A 79 0.14 2.63 -0.55
C ASN A 79 -0.62 3.47 -1.59
N ASP A 80 -1.93 3.22 -1.76
CA ASP A 80 -2.75 3.98 -2.68
C ASP A 80 -2.94 5.44 -2.21
N VAL A 81 -2.85 5.73 -0.90
CA VAL A 81 -2.90 7.12 -0.41
C VAL A 81 -1.64 7.89 -0.79
N SER A 82 -0.45 7.29 -0.68
CA SER A 82 0.80 7.91 -1.11
C SER A 82 0.79 8.24 -2.60
N LYS A 83 0.28 7.33 -3.43
CA LYS A 83 0.11 7.56 -4.88
C LYS A 83 -0.89 8.67 -5.16
N MET A 84 -1.98 8.76 -4.38
CA MET A 84 -2.97 9.83 -4.53
C MET A 84 -2.37 11.20 -4.14
N LEU A 85 -1.65 11.28 -3.02
CA LEU A 85 -0.95 12.50 -2.60
C LEU A 85 0.05 12.94 -3.67
N TYR A 86 0.80 12.00 -4.25
CA TYR A 86 1.72 12.28 -5.35
C TYR A 86 0.98 12.82 -6.59
N ALA A 87 -0.12 12.19 -7.00
CA ALA A 87 -0.94 12.63 -8.13
C ALA A 87 -1.50 14.06 -7.93
N LEU A 88 -1.79 14.43 -6.68
CA LEU A 88 -2.24 15.77 -6.28
C LEU A 88 -1.07 16.73 -5.99
N SER A 89 0.18 16.28 -6.17
CA SER A 89 1.38 17.05 -5.86
C SER A 89 1.41 17.55 -4.39
N VAL A 90 0.89 16.76 -3.47
CA VAL A 90 0.97 17.00 -2.02
C VAL A 90 2.15 16.22 -1.47
N ASP A 91 3.07 16.91 -0.79
CA ASP A 91 4.24 16.27 -0.20
C ASP A 91 3.86 15.48 1.06
N GLU A 92 3.95 14.14 0.97
CA GLU A 92 3.60 13.23 2.06
C GLU A 92 4.53 13.41 3.27
N SER A 93 5.81 13.69 3.04
CA SER A 93 6.78 13.83 4.13
C SER A 93 6.53 15.10 4.95
N THR A 94 6.22 16.19 4.29
CA THR A 94 5.83 17.45 4.93
C THR A 94 4.52 17.30 5.70
N LEU A 95 3.54 16.61 5.12
CA LEU A 95 2.25 16.34 5.79
C LEU A 95 2.46 15.45 7.02
N ALA A 96 3.22 14.38 6.90
CA ALA A 96 3.47 13.43 7.99
C ALA A 96 4.19 14.07 9.18
N LYS A 97 5.06 15.07 8.93
CA LYS A 97 5.77 15.84 9.97
C LYS A 97 4.92 16.96 10.55
N GLY A 98 4.19 17.68 9.72
CA GLY A 98 3.43 18.86 10.13
C GLY A 98 2.06 18.55 10.71
N ASP A 99 1.39 17.52 10.21
CA ASP A 99 0.09 17.05 10.67
C ASP A 99 0.00 15.52 10.62
N PRO A 100 0.63 14.84 11.58
CA PRO A 100 0.63 13.38 11.65
C PRO A 100 -0.76 12.79 11.93
N ALA A 101 -1.68 13.56 12.51
CA ALA A 101 -3.05 13.11 12.77
C ALA A 101 -3.81 12.96 11.43
N THR A 102 -3.82 14.00 10.62
CA THR A 102 -4.42 13.95 9.28
C THR A 102 -3.81 12.84 8.41
N MET A 103 -2.49 12.65 8.47
CA MET A 103 -1.85 11.56 7.71
C MET A 103 -2.31 10.17 8.16
N ARG A 104 -2.47 9.94 9.48
CA ARG A 104 -3.01 8.67 10.01
C ARG A 104 -4.44 8.43 9.54
N ASP A 105 -5.29 9.46 9.58
CA ASP A 105 -6.69 9.35 9.18
C ASP A 105 -6.84 9.08 7.68
N LEU A 106 -6.03 9.73 6.83
CA LEU A 106 -5.95 9.45 5.40
C LEU A 106 -5.60 7.98 5.14
N ARG A 107 -4.57 7.47 5.81
CA ARG A 107 -4.13 6.08 5.68
C ARG A 107 -5.20 5.10 6.16
N ARG A 108 -5.79 5.35 7.34
CA ARG A 108 -6.86 4.53 7.90
C ARG A 108 -8.06 4.44 6.96
N THR A 109 -8.58 5.59 6.52
CA THR A 109 -9.70 5.66 5.58
C THR A 109 -9.36 4.96 4.25
N CYS A 110 -8.14 5.16 3.75
CA CYS A 110 -7.68 4.47 2.55
C CYS A 110 -7.61 2.95 2.75
N MET A 111 -7.08 2.47 3.88
CA MET A 111 -7.00 1.03 4.17
C MET A 111 -8.38 0.36 4.19
N LEU A 112 -9.39 1.03 4.74
CA LEU A 112 -10.75 0.53 4.85
C LEU A 112 -11.59 0.74 3.57
N CYS A 113 -11.08 1.49 2.59
CA CYS A 113 -11.80 1.85 1.38
C CYS A 113 -12.22 0.62 0.55
N VAL A 114 -13.50 0.58 0.17
CA VAL A 114 -14.06 -0.47 -0.68
C VAL A 114 -13.92 -0.18 -2.18
N ARG A 115 -13.54 1.05 -2.57
CA ARG A 115 -13.42 1.49 -3.97
C ARG A 115 -12.00 1.42 -4.51
N LYS A 116 -11.14 0.57 -3.95
CA LYS A 116 -9.72 0.46 -4.34
C LYS A 116 -9.51 0.10 -5.80
N GLY A 117 -10.36 -0.74 -6.38
CA GLY A 117 -10.27 -1.11 -7.79
C GLY A 117 -10.38 0.12 -8.71
N ARG A 118 -11.40 0.98 -8.48
CA ARG A 118 -11.56 2.23 -9.23
C ARG A 118 -10.38 3.18 -8.98
N CYS A 119 -9.98 3.36 -7.73
CA CYS A 119 -8.85 4.21 -7.36
C CYS A 119 -7.56 3.81 -8.11
N ARG A 120 -7.21 2.53 -8.11
CA ARG A 120 -6.02 2.02 -8.80
C ARG A 120 -6.10 2.20 -10.31
N HIS A 121 -7.27 2.01 -10.89
CA HIS A 121 -7.49 2.28 -12.31
C HIS A 121 -7.25 3.75 -12.65
N GLU A 122 -7.85 4.67 -11.90
CA GLU A 122 -7.71 6.11 -12.09
C GLU A 122 -6.26 6.59 -11.86
N LEU A 123 -5.55 6.01 -10.89
CA LEU A 123 -4.13 6.28 -10.66
C LEU A 123 -3.27 5.80 -11.83
N ALA A 124 -3.52 4.60 -12.34
CA ALA A 124 -2.80 4.04 -13.48
C ALA A 124 -3.04 4.82 -14.78
N SER A 125 -4.23 5.38 -14.95
CA SER A 125 -4.62 6.19 -16.10
C SER A 125 -4.26 7.67 -15.96
N PHE A 126 -3.62 8.08 -14.86
CA PHE A 126 -3.27 9.48 -14.56
C PHE A 126 -4.50 10.43 -14.54
N THR A 127 -5.68 9.91 -14.25
CA THR A 127 -6.93 10.67 -14.18
C THR A 127 -7.39 10.91 -12.74
N ALA A 128 -6.75 10.26 -11.77
CA ALA A 128 -7.13 10.33 -10.35
C ALA A 128 -7.21 11.76 -9.81
N ALA A 129 -6.26 12.64 -10.18
CA ALA A 129 -6.24 14.03 -9.71
C ALA A 129 -7.47 14.85 -10.15
N ARG A 130 -8.12 14.48 -11.25
CA ARG A 130 -9.36 15.12 -11.72
C ARG A 130 -10.61 14.50 -11.14
N ASN A 131 -10.59 13.18 -10.93
CA ASN A 131 -11.78 12.40 -10.67
C ASN A 131 -11.91 11.94 -9.21
N PHE A 132 -10.93 12.22 -8.33
CA PHE A 132 -10.91 11.67 -6.96
C PHE A 132 -12.16 12.01 -6.14
N HIS A 133 -12.83 13.13 -6.40
CA HIS A 133 -14.07 13.52 -5.75
C HIS A 133 -15.21 12.50 -5.93
N GLU A 134 -15.20 11.77 -7.05
CA GLU A 134 -16.27 10.82 -7.38
C GLU A 134 -16.14 9.48 -6.63
N PHE A 135 -14.93 9.13 -6.18
CA PHE A 135 -14.68 7.79 -5.65
C PHE A 135 -13.88 7.76 -4.35
N CYS A 136 -13.09 8.77 -4.05
CA CYS A 136 -12.19 8.73 -2.91
C CYS A 136 -12.91 9.15 -1.61
N PRO A 137 -12.96 8.30 -0.58
CA PRO A 137 -13.57 8.69 0.69
C PRO A 137 -12.77 9.78 1.43
N ASN A 138 -11.51 10.00 1.05
CA ASN A 138 -10.68 11.09 1.57
C ASN A 138 -10.85 12.41 0.82
N ALA A 139 -11.75 12.52 -0.16
CA ALA A 139 -11.85 13.68 -1.05
C ALA A 139 -11.93 15.01 -0.30
N TYR A 140 -12.75 15.09 0.75
CA TYR A 140 -12.88 16.30 1.57
C TYR A 140 -11.57 16.73 2.22
N THR A 141 -10.82 15.78 2.81
CA THR A 141 -9.53 16.06 3.44
C THR A 141 -8.46 16.43 2.40
N LEU A 142 -8.45 15.75 1.27
CA LEU A 142 -7.55 16.07 0.15
C LEU A 142 -7.80 17.47 -0.40
N ASP A 143 -9.06 17.89 -0.53
CA ASP A 143 -9.42 19.26 -0.92
C ASP A 143 -8.93 20.31 0.09
N ALA A 144 -9.05 20.02 1.38
CA ALA A 144 -8.54 20.91 2.42
C ALA A 144 -7.01 21.09 2.30
N LEU A 145 -6.27 20.00 2.06
CA LEU A 145 -4.83 20.05 1.84
C LEU A 145 -4.45 20.84 0.57
N LEU A 146 -5.20 20.70 -0.50
CA LEU A 146 -4.98 21.45 -1.74
C LEU A 146 -5.20 22.96 -1.52
N ARG A 147 -6.26 23.34 -0.81
CA ARG A 147 -6.52 24.74 -0.45
C ARG A 147 -5.40 25.33 0.43
N GLN A 148 -4.93 24.59 1.43
CA GLN A 148 -3.81 25.03 2.27
C GLN A 148 -2.51 25.21 1.45
N LYS A 149 -2.25 24.32 0.52
CA LYS A 149 -1.10 24.41 -0.39
C LYS A 149 -1.17 25.68 -1.25
N GLU A 150 -2.34 25.99 -1.78
CA GLU A 150 -2.54 27.18 -2.60
C GLU A 150 -2.33 28.48 -1.80
N GLN A 151 -2.87 28.54 -0.58
CA GLN A 151 -2.65 29.67 0.33
C GLN A 151 -1.18 29.91 0.65
N ARG A 152 -0.40 28.82 0.87
CA ARG A 152 1.05 28.94 1.12
C ARG A 152 1.85 29.41 -0.09
N ARG A 153 1.34 29.26 -1.29
CA ARG A 153 2.00 29.73 -2.53
C ARG A 153 1.81 31.22 -2.78
N GLN A 154 0.78 31.81 -2.15
CA GLN A 154 0.44 33.22 -2.30
C GLN A 154 1.14 34.13 -1.27
N HIS A 155 1.83 33.53 -0.29
CA HIS A 155 2.63 34.21 0.73
C HIS A 155 4.12 33.90 0.56
#